data_3cec301c34717ff95e793eb38d4a1816
#
_entry.id   3cec301c34717ff95e793eb38d4a1816
#
_cell.length_a   1.000
_cell.length_b   1.000
_cell.length_c   1.000
_cell.angle_alpha   90.00
_cell.angle_beta   90.00
_cell.angle_gamma   90.00
#
_symmetry.space_group_name_H-M   'P 1'
#
loop_
_entity.id
_entity.type
_entity.pdbx_description
1 polymer ?
#
loop_
_entity_poly.entity_id
_entity_poly.type
_entity_poly.pdbx_seq_one_letter_code
_entity_poly.pdbx_strand_id
1 'polypeptide(L)'
;MHLTDYLTRLPKADLHCHLIGTVRAGTFADLARRAGLDLPAPPETIWRDINSLPPDPALYRHTRIPVPSGAGTDEPEVSYSLFRASEWVMAALGGADDITRITYEAFEDAHRSATRHVELHIDDVPPQLASLGFHGLVDACVDGIKLAERDFGMTGRLIASIDRSRDAEEALAFVRKVADRPNDYLAGIGLVNLELAGPPERFADAYRLAGAAGLRRTAHSSEHAPVAENTRTCLDLLGCDRIDHGYYVLEDDALVARCRDEGVPFTVISTTSRRSWRPWRRASIGAMAAAGLNVILASDDPGMFPTSLAGEYRIAAETIGLSAARLREMSLAGIEAAWLPPAEKAAARARFAREIAALDAEFPPG
;
A
#
# COMPACT_ATOMS: atom_id res chain seq x y z
N MET A 1 15.37 14.83 22.59
CA MET A 1 14.24 14.78 21.65
C MET A 1 13.64 13.38 21.71
N HIS A 2 12.31 13.21 21.49
CA HIS A 2 11.64 11.90 21.66
C HIS A 2 11.82 11.02 20.41
N LEU A 3 11.83 9.68 20.60
CA LEU A 3 11.87 8.70 19.51
C LEU A 3 10.82 9.00 18.44
N THR A 4 9.64 9.43 18.84
CA THR A 4 8.54 9.81 17.94
C THR A 4 8.94 10.92 16.96
N ASP A 5 9.72 11.93 17.41
CA ASP A 5 10.20 13.03 16.55
C ASP A 5 11.21 12.51 15.53
N TYR A 6 12.13 11.63 15.98
CA TYR A 6 13.09 10.95 15.10
C TYR A 6 12.35 10.17 14.00
N LEU A 7 11.39 9.33 14.39
CA LEU A 7 10.63 8.50 13.46
C LEU A 7 9.76 9.31 12.49
N THR A 8 9.23 10.45 12.93
CA THR A 8 8.47 11.34 12.04
C THR A 8 9.37 11.93 10.96
N ARG A 9 10.58 12.32 11.30
CA ARG A 9 11.56 12.97 10.42
C ARG A 9 12.43 11.98 9.63
N LEU A 10 12.51 10.72 10.03
CA LEU A 10 13.25 9.68 9.29
C LEU A 10 12.75 9.65 7.84
N PRO A 11 13.61 9.73 6.81
CA PRO A 11 13.17 9.65 5.42
C PRO A 11 12.57 8.27 5.14
N LYS A 12 11.51 8.21 4.33
CA LYS A 12 10.75 6.97 4.05
C LYS A 12 10.42 6.84 2.58
N ALA A 13 10.21 5.61 2.13
CA ALA A 13 9.53 5.29 0.88
C ALA A 13 8.23 4.54 1.21
N ASP A 14 7.13 4.95 0.59
CA ASP A 14 5.85 4.26 0.68
C ASP A 14 5.62 3.50 -0.62
N LEU A 15 5.72 2.19 -0.57
CA LEU A 15 5.70 1.33 -1.75
C LEU A 15 4.37 0.60 -1.93
N HIS A 16 3.41 0.88 -1.04
CA HIS A 16 2.10 0.25 -1.08
C HIS A 16 1.07 1.23 -0.50
N CYS A 17 0.50 2.01 -1.40
CA CYS A 17 -0.50 3.02 -1.07
C CYS A 17 -1.53 3.08 -2.20
N HIS A 18 -2.83 3.01 -1.87
CA HIS A 18 -3.91 3.06 -2.85
C HIS A 18 -4.37 4.51 -3.05
N LEU A 19 -4.39 5.00 -4.30
CA LEU A 19 -4.79 6.38 -4.60
C LEU A 19 -6.15 6.74 -4.00
N ILE A 20 -7.14 5.87 -4.18
CA ILE A 20 -8.49 6.10 -3.64
C ILE A 20 -8.49 6.12 -2.11
N GLY A 21 -7.66 5.26 -1.49
CA GLY A 21 -7.48 5.19 -0.04
C GLY A 21 -6.74 6.38 0.58
N THR A 22 -6.07 7.21 -0.23
CA THR A 22 -5.42 8.45 0.24
C THR A 22 -6.37 9.63 0.37
N VAL A 23 -7.59 9.55 -0.17
CA VAL A 23 -8.49 10.68 -0.29
C VAL A 23 -8.90 11.20 1.09
N ARG A 24 -8.62 12.47 1.35
CA ARG A 24 -8.98 13.15 2.60
C ARG A 24 -10.50 13.22 2.75
N ALA A 25 -11.01 13.11 3.97
CA ALA A 25 -12.45 13.23 4.23
C ALA A 25 -13.04 14.57 3.70
N GLY A 26 -12.33 15.68 3.91
CA GLY A 26 -12.76 16.98 3.40
C GLY A 26 -12.78 17.07 1.86
N THR A 27 -11.81 16.45 1.19
CA THR A 27 -11.79 16.36 -0.28
C THR A 27 -12.93 15.48 -0.76
N PHE A 28 -13.18 14.34 -0.11
CA PHE A 28 -14.32 13.49 -0.46
C PHE A 28 -15.65 14.20 -0.25
N ALA A 29 -15.83 14.99 0.84
CA ALA A 29 -17.03 15.81 1.05
C ALA A 29 -17.28 16.78 -0.11
N ASP A 30 -16.21 17.40 -0.62
CA ASP A 30 -16.28 18.34 -1.73
C ASP A 30 -16.64 17.63 -3.06
N LEU A 31 -15.99 16.49 -3.35
CA LEU A 31 -16.26 15.66 -4.51
C LEU A 31 -17.71 15.14 -4.50
N ALA A 32 -18.15 14.54 -3.40
CA ALA A 32 -19.47 13.96 -3.24
C ALA A 32 -20.58 15.03 -3.41
N ARG A 33 -20.40 16.22 -2.81
CA ARG A 33 -21.33 17.34 -2.98
C ARG A 33 -21.43 17.77 -4.45
N ARG A 34 -20.30 17.87 -5.18
CA ARG A 34 -20.30 18.23 -6.62
C ARG A 34 -20.98 17.16 -7.47
N ALA A 35 -20.76 15.88 -7.13
CA ALA A 35 -21.37 14.74 -7.82
C ALA A 35 -22.85 14.51 -7.43
N GLY A 36 -23.37 15.22 -6.43
CA GLY A 36 -24.74 15.02 -5.94
C GLY A 36 -24.97 13.67 -5.27
N LEU A 37 -23.92 13.09 -4.68
CA LEU A 37 -24.00 11.80 -4.00
C LEU A 37 -24.66 11.96 -2.63
N ASP A 38 -25.66 11.12 -2.36
CA ASP A 38 -26.27 10.97 -1.04
C ASP A 38 -25.47 9.94 -0.23
N LEU A 39 -24.72 10.42 0.76
CA LEU A 39 -23.88 9.59 1.63
C LEU A 39 -24.64 9.25 2.92
N PRO A 40 -24.43 8.06 3.50
CA PRO A 40 -25.11 7.62 4.72
C PRO A 40 -24.71 8.41 5.97
N ALA A 41 -23.58 9.12 5.91
CA ALA A 41 -23.03 9.96 6.98
C ALA A 41 -22.00 10.95 6.40
N PRO A 42 -21.60 12.00 7.16
CA PRO A 42 -20.49 12.86 6.77
C PRO A 42 -19.21 12.04 6.55
N PRO A 43 -18.37 12.39 5.55
CA PRO A 43 -17.11 11.67 5.24
C PRO A 43 -16.18 11.46 6.44
N GLU A 44 -16.07 12.42 7.33
CA GLU A 44 -15.26 12.30 8.56
C GLU A 44 -15.78 11.19 9.48
N THR A 45 -17.10 11.01 9.53
CA THR A 45 -17.75 9.92 10.28
C THR A 45 -17.52 8.59 9.58
N ILE A 46 -17.65 8.53 8.26
CA ILE A 46 -17.40 7.31 7.47
C ILE A 46 -15.95 6.86 7.67
N TRP A 47 -14.95 7.75 7.53
CA TRP A 47 -13.52 7.44 7.71
C TRP A 47 -13.22 6.99 9.14
N ARG A 48 -13.76 7.69 10.15
CA ARG A 48 -13.59 7.30 11.55
C ARG A 48 -14.13 5.90 11.83
N ASP A 49 -15.26 5.54 11.23
CA ASP A 49 -16.02 4.32 11.54
C ASP A 49 -15.84 3.22 10.48
N ILE A 50 -14.82 3.33 9.61
CA ILE A 50 -14.45 2.25 8.70
C ILE A 50 -14.06 1.01 9.53
N ASN A 51 -14.72 -0.11 9.23
CA ASN A 51 -14.45 -1.41 9.85
C ASN A 51 -14.95 -2.56 8.96
N SER A 52 -14.08 -3.07 8.10
CA SER A 52 -14.40 -4.18 7.20
C SER A 52 -14.24 -5.51 7.91
N LEU A 53 -15.33 -6.01 8.48
CA LEU A 53 -15.35 -7.33 9.10
C LEU A 53 -15.21 -8.43 8.04
N PRO A 54 -14.55 -9.56 8.36
CA PRO A 54 -14.49 -10.70 7.45
C PRO A 54 -15.92 -11.28 7.26
N PRO A 55 -16.24 -11.78 6.05
CA PRO A 55 -17.54 -12.39 5.78
C PRO A 55 -17.82 -13.62 6.66
N ASP A 56 -16.78 -14.42 6.94
CA ASP A 56 -16.83 -15.56 7.85
C ASP A 56 -15.54 -15.61 8.67
N PRO A 57 -15.62 -15.34 9.99
CA PRO A 57 -14.45 -15.42 10.86
C PRO A 57 -13.75 -16.78 10.90
N ALA A 58 -14.45 -17.87 10.56
CA ALA A 58 -13.88 -19.21 10.53
C ALA A 58 -12.89 -19.40 9.37
N LEU A 59 -13.01 -18.61 8.30
CA LEU A 59 -12.08 -18.63 7.15
C LEU A 59 -10.73 -17.97 7.48
N TYR A 60 -10.65 -17.19 8.57
CA TYR A 60 -9.50 -16.39 8.93
C TYR A 60 -8.89 -16.89 10.25
N ARG A 61 -8.45 -18.14 10.25
CA ARG A 61 -7.82 -18.74 11.44
C ARG A 61 -6.37 -18.30 11.53
N HIS A 62 -6.02 -17.75 12.68
CA HIS A 62 -4.64 -17.48 13.05
C HIS A 62 -4.06 -18.75 13.68
N THR A 63 -3.06 -19.34 13.04
CA THR A 63 -2.54 -20.64 13.47
C THR A 63 -1.26 -20.48 14.28
N ARG A 64 -0.19 -19.94 13.71
CA ARG A 64 1.11 -19.80 14.40
C ARG A 64 1.22 -18.53 15.23
N ILE A 65 0.62 -17.44 14.77
CA ILE A 65 0.64 -16.17 15.50
C ILE A 65 -0.67 -16.01 16.26
N PRO A 66 -0.67 -16.20 17.57
CA PRO A 66 -1.89 -16.06 18.37
C PRO A 66 -2.35 -14.61 18.40
N VAL A 67 -3.66 -14.40 18.38
CA VAL A 67 -4.23 -13.08 18.66
C VAL A 67 -3.98 -12.75 20.14
N PRO A 68 -3.35 -11.63 20.48
CA PRO A 68 -3.13 -11.26 21.87
C PRO A 68 -4.45 -11.21 22.64
N SER A 69 -4.46 -11.80 23.85
CA SER A 69 -5.61 -11.73 24.75
C SER A 69 -5.89 -10.26 25.11
N GLY A 70 -7.14 -9.84 25.06
CA GLY A 70 -7.53 -8.45 25.30
C GLY A 70 -7.37 -7.55 24.05
N ALA A 71 -7.23 -8.12 22.88
CA ALA A 71 -7.44 -7.42 21.63
C ALA A 71 -8.84 -6.80 21.67
N GLY A 72 -8.91 -5.61 22.27
CA GLY A 72 -10.13 -4.86 22.44
C GLY A 72 -10.70 -4.53 21.10
N THR A 73 -11.95 -4.68 20.99
CA THR A 73 -12.73 -4.22 19.88
C THR A 73 -13.10 -2.78 20.16
N ASP A 74 -12.33 -1.85 19.66
CA ASP A 74 -12.74 -0.45 19.53
C ASP A 74 -13.64 -0.29 18.29
N GLU A 75 -14.49 -1.30 18.05
CA GLU A 75 -15.38 -1.35 16.91
C GLU A 75 -16.46 -0.29 17.05
N PRO A 76 -16.74 0.50 16.00
CA PRO A 76 -17.78 1.50 16.03
C PRO A 76 -19.17 0.84 16.07
N GLU A 77 -20.13 1.51 16.68
CA GLU A 77 -21.53 1.06 16.71
C GLU A 77 -22.12 0.91 15.30
N VAL A 78 -21.75 1.84 14.39
CA VAL A 78 -22.06 1.77 12.97
C VAL A 78 -20.75 1.61 12.21
N SER A 79 -20.67 0.64 11.33
CA SER A 79 -19.47 0.35 10.53
C SER A 79 -19.69 0.58 9.05
N TYR A 80 -18.65 1.10 8.38
CA TYR A 80 -18.62 1.26 6.93
C TYR A 80 -17.53 0.38 6.33
N SER A 81 -17.86 -0.37 5.28
CA SER A 81 -16.88 -1.17 4.56
C SER A 81 -15.89 -0.28 3.80
N LEU A 82 -14.59 -0.61 3.87
CA LEU A 82 -13.55 0.04 3.07
C LEU A 82 -13.89 0.00 1.57
N PHE A 83 -14.27 -1.18 1.06
CA PHE A 83 -14.60 -1.34 -0.36
C PHE A 83 -15.78 -0.46 -0.77
N ARG A 84 -16.80 -0.35 0.09
CA ARG A 84 -17.95 0.53 -0.18
C ARG A 84 -17.55 2.00 -0.13
N ALA A 85 -16.69 2.38 0.79
CA ALA A 85 -16.17 3.75 0.88
C ALA A 85 -15.36 4.10 -0.38
N SER A 86 -14.51 3.19 -0.87
CA SER A 86 -13.77 3.34 -2.13
C SER A 86 -14.69 3.49 -3.34
N GLU A 87 -15.78 2.71 -3.42
CA GLU A 87 -16.80 2.87 -4.47
C GLU A 87 -17.44 4.26 -4.45
N TRP A 88 -17.76 4.81 -3.28
CA TRP A 88 -18.31 6.18 -3.17
C TRP A 88 -17.30 7.23 -3.61
N VAL A 89 -16.03 7.10 -3.25
CA VAL A 89 -14.98 8.02 -3.73
C VAL A 89 -14.86 7.94 -5.24
N MET A 90 -14.77 6.73 -5.80
CA MET A 90 -14.70 6.55 -7.25
C MET A 90 -15.93 7.16 -7.95
N ALA A 91 -17.13 6.96 -7.41
CA ALA A 91 -18.34 7.53 -7.97
C ALA A 91 -18.40 9.07 -7.89
N ALA A 92 -17.64 9.67 -6.96
CA ALA A 92 -17.60 11.13 -6.79
C ALA A 92 -16.61 11.83 -7.76
N LEU A 93 -15.70 11.08 -8.42
CA LEU A 93 -14.74 11.66 -9.35
C LEU A 93 -15.43 12.19 -10.61
N GLY A 94 -15.20 13.45 -10.96
CA GLY A 94 -15.81 14.12 -12.12
C GLY A 94 -14.91 14.26 -13.33
N GLY A 95 -13.59 14.01 -13.22
CA GLY A 95 -12.66 14.15 -14.35
C GLY A 95 -11.19 14.14 -13.96
N ALA A 96 -10.34 14.47 -14.93
CA ALA A 96 -8.89 14.49 -14.77
C ALA A 96 -8.41 15.42 -13.64
N ASP A 97 -9.02 16.59 -13.50
CA ASP A 97 -8.64 17.57 -12.47
C ASP A 97 -8.81 17.02 -11.04
N ASP A 98 -9.86 16.21 -10.82
CA ASP A 98 -10.06 15.56 -9.53
C ASP A 98 -8.99 14.52 -9.25
N ILE A 99 -8.61 13.74 -10.26
CA ILE A 99 -7.55 12.74 -10.18
C ILE A 99 -6.20 13.42 -9.90
N THR A 100 -5.89 14.50 -10.61
CA THR A 100 -4.68 15.31 -10.38
C THR A 100 -4.67 15.86 -8.95
N ARG A 101 -5.81 16.39 -8.48
CA ARG A 101 -5.95 16.91 -7.12
C ARG A 101 -5.70 15.84 -6.06
N ILE A 102 -6.39 14.71 -6.11
CA ILE A 102 -6.23 13.67 -5.09
C ILE A 102 -4.83 13.06 -5.11
N THR A 103 -4.20 12.95 -6.28
CA THR A 103 -2.81 12.51 -6.40
C THR A 103 -1.86 13.50 -5.75
N TYR A 104 -1.99 14.80 -6.03
CA TYR A 104 -1.17 15.82 -5.38
C TYR A 104 -1.34 15.82 -3.85
N GLU A 105 -2.59 15.73 -3.37
CA GLU A 105 -2.91 15.70 -1.93
C GLU A 105 -2.32 14.46 -1.24
N ALA A 106 -2.30 13.30 -1.92
CA ALA A 106 -1.65 12.08 -1.42
C ALA A 106 -0.14 12.30 -1.17
N PHE A 107 0.55 12.94 -2.11
CA PHE A 107 1.96 13.27 -1.96
C PHE A 107 2.21 14.35 -0.90
N GLU A 108 1.33 15.33 -0.79
CA GLU A 108 1.42 16.35 0.27
C GLU A 108 1.31 15.71 1.67
N ASP A 109 0.39 14.78 1.87
CA ASP A 109 0.24 14.05 3.14
C ASP A 109 1.42 13.11 3.40
N ALA A 110 1.92 12.41 2.39
CA ALA A 110 3.12 11.59 2.48
C ALA A 110 4.36 12.45 2.85
N HIS A 111 4.49 13.65 2.25
CA HIS A 111 5.57 14.60 2.57
C HIS A 111 5.60 14.96 4.06
N ARG A 112 4.44 15.16 4.70
CA ARG A 112 4.33 15.44 6.15
C ARG A 112 4.85 14.30 7.02
N SER A 113 4.91 13.08 6.48
CA SER A 113 5.52 11.90 7.11
C SER A 113 7.00 11.73 6.80
N ALA A 114 7.66 12.74 6.22
CA ALA A 114 9.03 12.66 5.69
C ALA A 114 9.21 11.58 4.61
N THR A 115 8.14 11.21 3.92
CA THR A 115 8.22 10.32 2.74
C THR A 115 8.91 11.07 1.60
N ARG A 116 9.76 10.37 0.84
CA ARG A 116 10.55 10.92 -0.27
C ARG A 116 10.22 10.27 -1.60
N HIS A 117 9.62 9.08 -1.54
CA HIS A 117 9.17 8.32 -2.69
C HIS A 117 7.86 7.62 -2.38
N VAL A 118 6.92 7.61 -3.34
CA VAL A 118 5.63 6.94 -3.21
C VAL A 118 5.36 6.11 -4.46
N GLU A 119 4.90 4.88 -4.27
CA GLU A 119 4.36 4.04 -5.34
C GLU A 119 2.86 3.85 -5.11
N LEU A 120 2.05 4.47 -5.98
CA LEU A 120 0.60 4.49 -5.86
C LEU A 120 -0.04 3.37 -6.68
N HIS A 121 -0.81 2.53 -6.04
CA HIS A 121 -1.78 1.67 -6.69
C HIS A 121 -2.92 2.51 -7.26
N ILE A 122 -3.19 2.34 -8.56
CA ILE A 122 -4.28 3.01 -9.28
C ILE A 122 -5.19 1.97 -9.92
N ASP A 123 -6.49 2.11 -9.74
CA ASP A 123 -7.50 1.25 -10.35
C ASP A 123 -7.78 1.67 -11.80
N ASP A 124 -8.51 0.84 -12.57
CA ASP A 124 -9.04 1.27 -13.88
C ASP A 124 -10.10 2.38 -13.69
N VAL A 125 -10.36 3.14 -14.73
CA VAL A 125 -11.32 4.26 -14.67
C VAL A 125 -12.72 3.77 -14.28
N PRO A 126 -13.40 4.47 -13.39
CA PRO A 126 -14.79 4.18 -13.08
C PRO A 126 -15.69 4.50 -14.31
N PRO A 127 -16.86 3.86 -14.44
CA PRO A 127 -17.70 3.95 -15.64
C PRO A 127 -18.04 5.36 -16.09
N GLN A 128 -18.28 6.30 -15.16
CA GLN A 128 -18.57 7.70 -15.50
C GLN A 128 -17.38 8.45 -16.11
N LEU A 129 -16.15 7.93 -15.97
CA LEU A 129 -14.94 8.47 -16.57
C LEU A 129 -14.43 7.64 -17.76
N ALA A 130 -15.27 6.78 -18.34
CA ALA A 130 -14.89 5.92 -19.45
C ALA A 130 -14.32 6.69 -20.65
N SER A 131 -14.77 7.94 -20.90
CA SER A 131 -14.24 8.81 -21.95
C SER A 131 -12.80 9.28 -21.70
N LEU A 132 -12.36 9.33 -20.44
CA LEU A 132 -10.98 9.64 -20.07
C LEU A 132 -10.06 8.46 -20.44
N GLY A 133 -10.53 7.24 -20.22
CA GLY A 133 -9.78 6.02 -20.40
C GLY A 133 -8.64 5.86 -19.41
N PHE A 134 -8.07 4.65 -19.33
CA PHE A 134 -6.99 4.35 -18.38
C PHE A 134 -5.75 5.25 -18.59
N HIS A 135 -5.36 5.51 -19.83
CA HIS A 135 -4.19 6.35 -20.11
C HIS A 135 -4.41 7.82 -19.73
N GLY A 136 -5.64 8.32 -19.85
CA GLY A 136 -5.98 9.66 -19.36
C GLY A 136 -5.96 9.75 -17.83
N LEU A 137 -6.36 8.68 -17.14
CA LEU A 137 -6.20 8.57 -15.70
C LEU A 137 -4.72 8.58 -15.30
N VAL A 138 -3.88 7.78 -16.00
CA VAL A 138 -2.43 7.78 -15.78
C VAL A 138 -1.84 9.18 -15.98
N ASP A 139 -2.21 9.87 -17.07
CA ASP A 139 -1.72 11.22 -17.36
C ASP A 139 -2.10 12.21 -16.23
N ALA A 140 -3.34 12.16 -15.74
CA ALA A 140 -3.81 13.00 -14.64
C ALA A 140 -3.08 12.71 -13.32
N CYS A 141 -2.80 11.42 -13.01
CA CYS A 141 -1.95 11.05 -11.88
C CYS A 141 -0.53 11.60 -12.04
N VAL A 142 0.05 11.49 -13.23
CA VAL A 142 1.40 12.00 -13.53
C VAL A 142 1.46 13.52 -13.35
N ASP A 143 0.43 14.24 -13.74
CA ASP A 143 0.36 15.70 -13.51
C ASP A 143 0.37 16.02 -12.01
N GLY A 144 -0.38 15.28 -11.18
CA GLY A 144 -0.34 15.41 -9.72
C GLY A 144 1.04 15.08 -9.13
N ILE A 145 1.70 14.01 -9.61
CA ILE A 145 3.07 13.64 -9.21
C ILE A 145 4.06 14.76 -9.56
N LYS A 146 4.03 15.29 -10.79
CA LYS A 146 4.92 16.37 -11.21
C LYS A 146 4.76 17.65 -10.39
N LEU A 147 3.53 17.98 -9.98
CA LEU A 147 3.29 19.08 -9.05
C LEU A 147 3.97 18.81 -7.70
N ALA A 148 3.86 17.60 -7.16
CA ALA A 148 4.49 17.21 -5.91
C ALA A 148 6.02 17.11 -6.01
N GLU A 149 6.56 16.67 -7.13
CA GLU A 149 8.01 16.69 -7.43
C GLU A 149 8.55 18.11 -7.36
N ARG A 150 7.83 19.06 -7.97
CA ARG A 150 8.21 20.48 -7.96
C ARG A 150 8.14 21.09 -6.56
N ASP A 151 7.06 20.83 -5.83
CA ASP A 151 6.77 21.54 -4.57
C ASP A 151 7.46 20.90 -3.36
N PHE A 152 7.66 19.57 -3.37
CA PHE A 152 8.20 18.81 -2.24
C PHE A 152 9.52 18.08 -2.54
N GLY A 153 9.97 18.06 -3.79
CA GLY A 153 11.15 17.31 -4.21
C GLY A 153 11.00 15.80 -3.96
N MET A 154 9.78 15.28 -4.01
CA MET A 154 9.48 13.84 -3.91
C MET A 154 9.56 13.19 -5.29
N THR A 155 9.67 11.86 -5.31
CA THR A 155 9.49 11.08 -6.54
C THR A 155 8.27 10.17 -6.42
N GLY A 156 7.64 9.84 -7.54
CA GLY A 156 6.46 8.97 -7.56
C GLY A 156 6.47 7.97 -8.70
N ARG A 157 5.82 6.82 -8.48
CA ARG A 157 5.51 5.82 -9.50
C ARG A 157 4.09 5.32 -9.31
N LEU A 158 3.54 4.76 -10.38
CA LEU A 158 2.19 4.19 -10.42
C LEU A 158 2.27 2.68 -10.60
N ILE A 159 1.34 1.97 -9.99
CA ILE A 159 1.14 0.53 -10.08
C ILE A 159 -0.30 0.31 -10.55
N ALA A 160 -0.50 -0.22 -11.77
CA ALA A 160 -1.83 -0.52 -12.27
C ALA A 160 -2.43 -1.73 -11.55
N SER A 161 -3.56 -1.52 -10.88
CA SER A 161 -4.18 -2.51 -10.01
C SER A 161 -5.13 -3.44 -10.78
N ILE A 162 -4.87 -4.73 -10.73
CA ILE A 162 -5.78 -5.78 -11.20
C ILE A 162 -6.74 -6.11 -10.06
N ASP A 163 -8.02 -5.85 -10.26
CA ASP A 163 -9.07 -6.29 -9.35
C ASP A 163 -9.27 -7.81 -9.47
N ARG A 164 -8.88 -8.56 -8.43
CA ARG A 164 -8.98 -10.02 -8.43
C ARG A 164 -10.42 -10.57 -8.36
N SER A 165 -11.40 -9.73 -8.10
CA SER A 165 -12.80 -10.13 -8.15
C SER A 165 -13.30 -10.32 -9.58
N ARG A 166 -12.60 -9.74 -10.57
CA ARG A 166 -12.88 -9.91 -12.00
C ARG A 166 -12.33 -11.22 -12.53
N ASP A 167 -12.72 -11.59 -13.74
CA ASP A 167 -12.20 -12.80 -14.36
C ASP A 167 -10.79 -12.62 -14.98
N ALA A 168 -10.18 -13.75 -15.35
CA ALA A 168 -8.82 -13.76 -15.89
C ALA A 168 -8.71 -13.08 -17.26
N GLU A 169 -9.77 -13.10 -18.07
CA GLU A 169 -9.79 -12.49 -19.41
C GLU A 169 -9.85 -10.96 -19.28
N GLU A 170 -10.67 -10.45 -18.37
CA GLU A 170 -10.73 -9.02 -18.05
C GLU A 170 -9.37 -8.50 -17.53
N ALA A 171 -8.73 -9.26 -16.63
CA ALA A 171 -7.40 -8.93 -16.12
C ALA A 171 -6.34 -8.90 -17.24
N LEU A 172 -6.36 -9.89 -18.13
CA LEU A 172 -5.45 -9.93 -19.29
C LEU A 172 -5.70 -8.77 -20.26
N ALA A 173 -6.98 -8.44 -20.51
CA ALA A 173 -7.35 -7.31 -21.37
C ALA A 173 -6.90 -5.98 -20.73
N PHE A 174 -7.02 -5.83 -19.40
CA PHE A 174 -6.53 -4.66 -18.69
C PHE A 174 -5.00 -4.53 -18.78
N VAL A 175 -4.23 -5.60 -18.57
CA VAL A 175 -2.77 -5.54 -18.72
C VAL A 175 -2.34 -5.26 -20.16
N ARG A 176 -3.07 -5.73 -21.18
CA ARG A 176 -2.81 -5.31 -22.58
C ARG A 176 -2.96 -3.80 -22.74
N LYS A 177 -4.03 -3.22 -22.17
CA LYS A 177 -4.26 -1.77 -22.17
C LYS A 177 -3.10 -1.04 -21.45
N VAL A 178 -2.66 -1.53 -20.29
CA VAL A 178 -1.53 -0.97 -19.53
C VAL A 178 -0.25 -0.99 -20.37
N ALA A 179 0.05 -2.09 -21.07
CA ALA A 179 1.27 -2.29 -21.84
C ALA A 179 1.26 -1.56 -23.21
N ASP A 180 0.09 -1.18 -23.71
CA ASP A 180 -0.07 -0.57 -25.06
C ASP A 180 0.60 0.81 -25.17
N ARG A 181 0.66 1.54 -24.05
CA ARG A 181 1.31 2.86 -23.98
C ARG A 181 2.30 2.93 -22.81
N PRO A 182 3.59 2.65 -23.07
CA PRO A 182 4.64 2.81 -22.05
C PRO A 182 4.66 4.23 -21.45
N ASN A 183 4.87 4.32 -20.14
CA ASN A 183 4.96 5.57 -19.41
C ASN A 183 6.01 5.43 -18.30
N ASP A 184 6.95 6.37 -18.22
CA ASP A 184 8.06 6.31 -17.24
C ASP A 184 7.59 6.33 -15.78
N TYR A 185 6.40 6.85 -15.52
CA TYR A 185 5.79 6.85 -14.18
C TYR A 185 5.01 5.57 -13.87
N LEU A 186 4.59 4.80 -14.87
CA LEU A 186 3.84 3.55 -14.69
C LEU A 186 4.84 2.39 -14.57
N ALA A 187 5.24 2.08 -13.36
CA ALA A 187 6.34 1.15 -13.08
C ALA A 187 5.93 -0.33 -13.14
N GLY A 188 4.67 -0.64 -12.86
CA GLY A 188 4.27 -2.05 -12.77
C GLY A 188 2.78 -2.28 -12.63
N ILE A 189 2.46 -3.53 -12.32
CA ILE A 189 1.11 -4.00 -12.01
C ILE A 189 1.05 -4.59 -10.60
N GLY A 190 -0.14 -4.58 -10.00
CA GLY A 190 -0.43 -5.23 -8.71
C GLY A 190 -1.75 -5.99 -8.75
N LEU A 191 -1.88 -7.05 -7.96
CA LEU A 191 -3.12 -7.78 -7.73
C LEU A 191 -3.72 -7.32 -6.41
N VAL A 192 -4.93 -6.77 -6.43
CA VAL A 192 -5.55 -6.13 -5.26
C VAL A 192 -6.92 -6.71 -4.92
N ASN A 193 -7.56 -6.19 -3.90
CA ASN A 193 -8.87 -6.59 -3.38
C ASN A 193 -8.86 -7.91 -2.61
N LEU A 194 -10.07 -8.35 -2.20
CA LEU A 194 -10.28 -9.47 -1.29
C LEU A 194 -9.68 -10.77 -1.83
N GLU A 195 -8.65 -11.27 -1.15
CA GLU A 195 -7.86 -12.42 -1.60
C GLU A 195 -8.69 -13.68 -1.92
N LEU A 196 -9.78 -13.90 -1.16
CA LEU A 196 -10.69 -15.03 -1.38
C LEU A 196 -11.51 -14.93 -2.67
N ALA A 197 -11.62 -13.75 -3.29
CA ALA A 197 -12.38 -13.57 -4.52
C ALA A 197 -11.67 -14.11 -5.76
N GLY A 198 -10.32 -14.18 -5.74
CA GLY A 198 -9.55 -14.67 -6.86
C GLY A 198 -8.16 -15.14 -6.45
N PRO A 199 -7.90 -16.45 -6.46
CA PRO A 199 -6.60 -17.00 -6.16
C PRO A 199 -5.58 -16.57 -7.22
N PRO A 200 -4.29 -16.39 -6.86
CA PRO A 200 -3.29 -15.73 -7.71
C PRO A 200 -3.04 -16.44 -9.05
N GLU A 201 -3.14 -17.77 -9.10
CA GLU A 201 -2.91 -18.56 -10.33
C GLU A 201 -3.85 -18.19 -11.49
N ARG A 202 -5.04 -17.65 -11.21
CA ARG A 202 -5.98 -17.16 -12.23
C ARG A 202 -5.38 -16.07 -13.11
N PHE A 203 -4.42 -15.34 -12.60
CA PHE A 203 -3.86 -14.12 -13.26
C PHE A 203 -2.52 -14.37 -13.92
N ALA A 204 -2.07 -15.63 -14.04
CA ALA A 204 -0.77 -16.01 -14.59
C ALA A 204 -0.50 -15.42 -15.99
N ASP A 205 -1.50 -15.42 -16.88
CA ASP A 205 -1.34 -14.90 -18.24
C ASP A 205 -1.17 -13.37 -18.26
N ALA A 206 -1.92 -12.66 -17.41
CA ALA A 206 -1.78 -11.21 -17.24
C ALA A 206 -0.39 -10.84 -16.72
N TYR A 207 0.12 -11.55 -15.71
CA TYR A 207 1.44 -11.33 -15.13
C TYR A 207 2.58 -11.69 -16.08
N ARG A 208 2.42 -12.75 -16.88
CA ARG A 208 3.39 -13.10 -17.93
C ARG A 208 3.47 -12.00 -19.00
N LEU A 209 2.32 -11.48 -19.42
CA LEU A 209 2.27 -10.34 -20.35
C LEU A 209 2.96 -9.10 -19.77
N ALA A 210 2.67 -8.74 -18.52
CA ALA A 210 3.31 -7.61 -17.84
C ALA A 210 4.83 -7.76 -17.79
N GLY A 211 5.32 -8.96 -17.42
CA GLY A 211 6.77 -9.24 -17.43
C GLY A 211 7.39 -9.14 -18.82
N ALA A 212 6.71 -9.63 -19.86
CA ALA A 212 7.16 -9.49 -21.25
C ALA A 212 7.19 -8.03 -21.73
N ALA A 213 6.31 -7.17 -21.17
CA ALA A 213 6.28 -5.73 -21.44
C ALA A 213 7.29 -4.93 -20.58
N GLY A 214 8.08 -5.58 -19.72
CA GLY A 214 9.05 -4.93 -18.84
C GLY A 214 8.47 -4.27 -17.61
N LEU A 215 7.20 -4.52 -17.30
CA LEU A 215 6.54 -4.02 -16.09
C LEU A 215 6.95 -4.82 -14.87
N ARG A 216 7.15 -4.13 -13.75
CA ARG A 216 7.32 -4.73 -12.43
C ARG A 216 6.01 -5.35 -11.94
N ARG A 217 6.11 -6.26 -10.96
CA ARG A 217 4.97 -7.06 -10.52
C ARG A 217 4.95 -7.17 -9.01
N THR A 218 3.80 -6.85 -8.42
CA THR A 218 3.50 -7.10 -7.00
C THR A 218 2.13 -7.76 -6.87
N ALA A 219 1.82 -8.30 -5.72
CA ALA A 219 0.49 -8.85 -5.44
C ALA A 219 0.20 -8.79 -3.94
N HIS A 220 -1.04 -8.41 -3.58
CA HIS A 220 -1.58 -8.66 -2.25
C HIS A 220 -1.72 -10.16 -2.08
N SER A 221 -1.02 -10.72 -1.12
CA SER A 221 -0.96 -12.16 -0.94
C SER A 221 -0.81 -12.52 0.52
N SER A 222 -1.42 -13.64 0.90
CA SER A 222 -1.37 -14.15 2.28
C SER A 222 -1.74 -13.06 3.31
N GLU A 223 -2.69 -12.23 2.94
CA GLU A 223 -3.25 -11.16 3.77
C GLU A 223 -4.50 -11.62 4.51
N HIS A 224 -5.47 -12.13 3.79
CA HIS A 224 -6.78 -12.53 4.28
C HIS A 224 -6.96 -14.04 4.23
N ALA A 225 -6.39 -14.73 3.26
CA ALA A 225 -6.40 -16.18 3.15
C ALA A 225 -5.24 -16.77 3.96
N PRO A 226 -5.51 -17.68 4.92
CA PRO A 226 -4.47 -18.32 5.73
C PRO A 226 -3.69 -19.37 4.92
N VAL A 227 -3.16 -18.98 3.77
CA VAL A 227 -2.54 -19.85 2.78
C VAL A 227 -1.18 -19.27 2.36
N ALA A 228 -0.10 -19.81 2.94
CA ALA A 228 1.27 -19.44 2.57
C ALA A 228 1.58 -19.72 1.08
N GLU A 229 0.91 -20.73 0.51
CA GLU A 229 1.08 -21.12 -0.90
C GLU A 229 0.70 -19.99 -1.88
N ASN A 230 -0.20 -19.07 -1.51
CA ASN A 230 -0.49 -17.89 -2.33
C ASN A 230 0.78 -17.03 -2.53
N THR A 231 1.59 -16.83 -1.50
CA THR A 231 2.87 -16.13 -1.62
C THR A 231 3.83 -16.89 -2.54
N ARG A 232 3.92 -18.21 -2.43
CA ARG A 232 4.74 -19.05 -3.32
C ARG A 232 4.29 -18.90 -4.77
N THR A 233 2.98 -18.99 -5.02
CA THR A 233 2.39 -18.80 -6.36
C THR A 233 2.70 -17.40 -6.92
N CYS A 234 2.62 -16.35 -6.10
CA CYS A 234 2.99 -15.00 -6.53
C CYS A 234 4.47 -14.91 -6.94
N LEU A 235 5.38 -15.55 -6.21
CA LEU A 235 6.79 -15.55 -6.54
C LEU A 235 7.10 -16.41 -7.78
N ASP A 236 6.61 -17.65 -7.82
CA ASP A 236 7.02 -18.66 -8.81
C ASP A 236 6.25 -18.56 -10.12
N LEU A 237 4.93 -18.35 -10.06
CA LEU A 237 4.07 -18.34 -11.24
C LEU A 237 3.82 -16.92 -11.76
N LEU A 238 3.55 -15.96 -10.88
CA LEU A 238 3.33 -14.58 -11.27
C LEU A 238 4.66 -13.82 -11.46
N GLY A 239 5.75 -14.29 -10.85
CA GLY A 239 7.08 -13.68 -10.90
C GLY A 239 7.08 -12.30 -10.26
N CYS A 240 6.43 -12.17 -9.11
CA CYS A 240 6.39 -10.90 -8.37
C CYS A 240 7.78 -10.50 -7.89
N ASP A 241 8.11 -9.22 -8.06
CA ASP A 241 9.34 -8.60 -7.56
C ASP A 241 9.24 -8.27 -6.06
N ARG A 242 8.00 -8.18 -5.53
CA ARG A 242 7.64 -7.80 -4.17
C ARG A 242 6.31 -8.44 -3.81
N ILE A 243 6.06 -8.65 -2.52
CA ILE A 243 4.77 -9.13 -1.99
C ILE A 243 4.16 -8.01 -1.13
N ASP A 244 2.89 -7.72 -1.39
CA ASP A 244 2.12 -6.84 -0.54
C ASP A 244 1.45 -7.69 0.55
N HIS A 245 1.61 -7.30 1.83
CA HIS A 245 1.22 -8.01 3.05
C HIS A 245 2.06 -9.24 3.39
N GLY A 246 1.66 -10.42 2.97
CA GLY A 246 2.42 -11.67 3.17
C GLY A 246 2.38 -12.25 4.58
N TYR A 247 1.42 -11.88 5.44
CA TYR A 247 1.43 -12.26 6.87
C TYR A 247 1.42 -13.75 7.12
N TYR A 248 0.73 -14.53 6.29
CA TYR A 248 0.66 -15.99 6.42
C TYR A 248 1.86 -16.74 5.82
N VAL A 249 2.87 -16.04 5.28
CA VAL A 249 4.14 -16.68 4.90
C VAL A 249 4.77 -17.42 6.08
N LEU A 250 4.50 -16.95 7.30
CA LEU A 250 4.96 -17.53 8.56
C LEU A 250 4.42 -18.96 8.83
N GLU A 251 3.45 -19.42 8.08
CA GLU A 251 2.91 -20.77 8.19
C GLU A 251 3.77 -21.84 7.49
N ASP A 252 4.76 -21.42 6.66
CA ASP A 252 5.67 -22.31 5.93
C ASP A 252 7.14 -21.92 6.19
N ASP A 253 7.84 -22.69 7.04
CA ASP A 253 9.22 -22.41 7.43
C ASP A 253 10.18 -22.45 6.24
N ALA A 254 9.93 -23.32 5.24
CA ALA A 254 10.78 -23.42 4.04
C ALA A 254 10.61 -22.17 3.16
N LEU A 255 9.36 -21.67 3.04
CA LEU A 255 9.09 -20.45 2.31
C LEU A 255 9.67 -19.21 3.03
N VAL A 256 9.57 -19.16 4.37
CA VAL A 256 10.23 -18.11 5.18
C VAL A 256 11.74 -18.11 4.94
N ALA A 257 12.39 -19.28 5.01
CA ALA A 257 13.83 -19.39 4.77
C ALA A 257 14.20 -18.90 3.36
N ARG A 258 13.46 -19.35 2.34
CA ARG A 258 13.64 -18.91 0.96
C ARG A 258 13.48 -17.40 0.81
N CYS A 259 12.39 -16.82 1.29
CA CYS A 259 12.13 -15.39 1.16
C CYS A 259 13.18 -14.54 1.86
N ARG A 260 13.68 -15.01 3.04
CA ARG A 260 14.79 -14.36 3.74
C ARG A 260 16.08 -14.41 2.91
N ASP A 261 16.43 -15.58 2.40
CA ASP A 261 17.72 -15.81 1.71
C ASP A 261 17.74 -15.11 0.34
N GLU A 262 16.59 -15.01 -0.34
CA GLU A 262 16.40 -14.25 -1.58
C GLU A 262 16.17 -12.74 -1.35
N GLY A 263 15.95 -12.31 -0.10
CA GLY A 263 15.71 -10.92 0.25
C GLY A 263 14.38 -10.36 -0.28
N VAL A 264 13.36 -11.23 -0.46
CA VAL A 264 12.04 -10.83 -1.00
C VAL A 264 11.43 -9.70 -0.18
N PRO A 265 11.10 -8.54 -0.78
CA PRO A 265 10.48 -7.44 -0.05
C PRO A 265 9.02 -7.73 0.27
N PHE A 266 8.61 -7.45 1.52
CA PHE A 266 7.22 -7.49 1.98
C PHE A 266 6.79 -6.11 2.43
N THR A 267 5.75 -5.53 1.80
CA THR A 267 5.16 -4.26 2.25
C THR A 267 4.06 -4.55 3.26
N VAL A 268 4.25 -4.15 4.51
CA VAL A 268 3.35 -4.50 5.61
C VAL A 268 2.74 -3.26 6.27
N ILE A 269 1.52 -3.41 6.74
CA ILE A 269 0.75 -2.35 7.38
C ILE A 269 0.19 -2.85 8.70
N SER A 270 0.45 -2.11 9.79
CA SER A 270 -0.01 -2.46 11.15
C SER A 270 -1.44 -1.99 11.43
N THR A 271 -1.93 -1.04 10.62
CA THR A 271 -3.29 -0.53 10.65
C THR A 271 -4.11 -1.19 9.54
N THR A 272 -5.36 -1.52 9.83
CA THR A 272 -6.28 -2.13 8.86
C THR A 272 -7.70 -1.68 9.15
N SER A 273 -8.58 -1.68 8.14
CA SER A 273 -10.02 -1.45 8.31
C SER A 273 -10.65 -2.45 9.28
N ARG A 274 -10.15 -3.68 9.34
CA ARG A 274 -10.61 -4.72 10.27
C ARG A 274 -9.97 -4.53 11.63
N ARG A 275 -10.58 -3.74 12.49
CA ARG A 275 -9.98 -3.31 13.78
C ARG A 275 -9.60 -4.47 14.68
N SER A 276 -10.43 -5.51 14.75
CA SER A 276 -10.16 -6.73 15.53
C SER A 276 -8.90 -7.49 15.07
N TRP A 277 -8.41 -7.23 13.88
CA TRP A 277 -7.20 -7.87 13.33
C TRP A 277 -5.92 -7.10 13.60
N ARG A 278 -5.99 -5.84 13.99
CA ARG A 278 -4.80 -5.01 14.25
C ARG A 278 -3.80 -5.65 15.22
N PRO A 279 -4.21 -6.23 16.36
CA PRO A 279 -3.26 -6.89 17.26
C PRO A 279 -2.54 -8.07 16.60
N TRP A 280 -3.26 -8.89 15.84
CA TRP A 280 -2.66 -10.01 15.11
C TRP A 280 -1.70 -9.54 14.01
N ARG A 281 -2.07 -8.54 13.21
CA ARG A 281 -1.17 -7.97 12.18
C ARG A 281 0.12 -7.45 12.79
N ARG A 282 0.04 -6.73 13.91
CA ARG A 282 1.20 -6.22 14.63
C ARG A 282 2.10 -7.34 15.13
N ALA A 283 1.51 -8.39 15.71
CA ALA A 283 2.25 -9.58 16.13
C ALA A 283 2.91 -10.30 14.94
N SER A 284 2.20 -10.42 13.81
CA SER A 284 2.74 -11.02 12.57
C SER A 284 3.92 -10.20 12.02
N ILE A 285 3.82 -8.88 11.96
CA ILE A 285 4.91 -7.99 11.52
C ILE A 285 6.14 -8.18 12.41
N GLY A 286 5.95 -8.23 13.74
CA GLY A 286 7.03 -8.50 14.69
C GLY A 286 7.70 -9.85 14.42
N ALA A 287 6.90 -10.90 14.20
CA ALA A 287 7.41 -12.25 13.88
C ALA A 287 8.13 -12.29 12.52
N MET A 288 7.60 -11.64 11.48
CA MET A 288 8.27 -11.52 10.16
C MET A 288 9.64 -10.84 10.31
N ALA A 289 9.69 -9.73 11.06
CA ALA A 289 10.94 -9.02 11.33
C ALA A 289 11.94 -9.88 12.13
N ALA A 290 11.46 -10.63 13.13
CA ALA A 290 12.28 -11.55 13.93
C ALA A 290 12.79 -12.76 13.12
N ALA A 291 12.02 -13.21 12.12
CA ALA A 291 12.43 -14.25 11.17
C ALA A 291 13.47 -13.78 10.15
N GLY A 292 13.83 -12.49 10.16
CA GLY A 292 14.81 -11.91 9.25
C GLY A 292 14.28 -11.61 7.85
N LEU A 293 12.96 -11.59 7.66
CA LEU A 293 12.35 -11.19 6.38
C LEU A 293 12.60 -9.71 6.08
N ASN A 294 12.65 -9.38 4.80
CA ASN A 294 12.81 -8.01 4.31
C ASN A 294 11.48 -7.26 4.40
N VAL A 295 11.14 -6.78 5.59
CA VAL A 295 9.89 -6.09 5.90
C VAL A 295 10.04 -4.59 5.68
N ILE A 296 9.10 -4.00 4.95
CA ILE A 296 9.01 -2.58 4.63
C ILE A 296 7.65 -2.08 5.10
N LEU A 297 7.63 -1.05 5.95
CA LEU A 297 6.37 -0.45 6.40
C LEU A 297 5.76 0.40 5.29
N ALA A 298 4.46 0.29 5.11
CA ALA A 298 3.66 1.01 4.13
C ALA A 298 2.39 1.58 4.76
N SER A 299 1.61 2.36 4.02
CA SER A 299 0.43 3.04 4.57
C SER A 299 -0.93 2.50 4.09
N ASP A 300 -0.99 1.81 2.96
CA ASP A 300 -2.20 1.21 2.35
C ASP A 300 -3.25 2.29 1.97
N ASP A 301 -4.20 2.56 2.87
CA ASP A 301 -5.29 3.53 2.68
C ASP A 301 -5.23 4.66 3.74
N PRO A 302 -4.18 5.48 3.78
CA PRO A 302 -3.91 6.38 4.92
C PRO A 302 -4.94 7.50 5.08
N GLY A 303 -5.68 7.87 4.03
CA GLY A 303 -6.76 8.83 4.11
C GLY A 303 -8.01 8.26 4.79
N MET A 304 -8.28 6.97 4.57
CA MET A 304 -9.44 6.26 5.11
C MET A 304 -9.15 5.59 6.46
N PHE A 305 -7.88 5.30 6.76
CA PHE A 305 -7.47 4.79 8.06
C PHE A 305 -6.91 5.94 8.91
N PRO A 306 -7.05 5.92 10.24
CA PRO A 306 -6.46 6.93 11.10
C PRO A 306 -4.94 6.70 11.24
N THR A 307 -4.21 6.67 10.13
CA THR A 307 -2.77 6.42 10.06
C THR A 307 -2.07 7.33 9.08
N SER A 308 -0.76 7.26 9.10
CA SER A 308 0.17 7.82 8.12
C SER A 308 1.42 6.95 8.14
N LEU A 309 2.29 7.05 7.15
CA LEU A 309 3.53 6.25 7.18
C LEU A 309 4.38 6.54 8.44
N ALA A 310 4.44 7.79 8.90
CA ALA A 310 5.06 8.11 10.19
C ALA A 310 4.33 7.45 11.38
N GLY A 311 3.00 7.36 11.31
CA GLY A 311 2.17 6.63 12.28
C GLY A 311 2.49 5.14 12.32
N GLU A 312 2.67 4.50 11.15
CA GLU A 312 3.06 3.08 11.05
C GLU A 312 4.44 2.83 11.69
N TYR A 313 5.42 3.71 11.45
CA TYR A 313 6.74 3.64 12.09
C TYR A 313 6.64 3.82 13.61
N ARG A 314 5.77 4.72 14.09
CA ARG A 314 5.53 4.89 15.52
C ARG A 314 4.89 3.65 16.14
N ILE A 315 3.87 3.07 15.52
CA ILE A 315 3.24 1.82 15.98
C ILE A 315 4.27 0.69 16.01
N ALA A 316 5.13 0.61 15.01
CA ALA A 316 6.19 -0.39 14.95
C ALA A 316 7.18 -0.27 16.12
N ALA A 317 7.52 0.96 16.53
CA ALA A 317 8.35 1.19 17.72
C ALA A 317 7.61 0.92 19.03
N GLU A 318 6.46 1.56 19.22
CA GLU A 318 5.77 1.65 20.52
C GLU A 318 4.94 0.40 20.83
N THR A 319 4.37 -0.23 19.81
CA THR A 319 3.45 -1.37 19.98
C THR A 319 4.09 -2.70 19.61
N ILE A 320 4.84 -2.75 18.49
CA ILE A 320 5.50 -3.98 18.03
C ILE A 320 6.84 -4.15 18.75
N GLY A 321 7.47 -3.07 19.20
CA GLY A 321 8.72 -3.11 19.96
C GLY A 321 9.97 -3.14 19.08
N LEU A 322 9.88 -2.68 17.84
CA LEU A 322 11.05 -2.59 16.94
C LEU A 322 11.96 -1.44 17.35
N SER A 323 13.27 -1.68 17.41
CA SER A 323 14.24 -0.66 17.77
C SER A 323 14.37 0.43 16.68
N ALA A 324 14.82 1.63 17.06
CA ALA A 324 15.10 2.71 16.12
C ALA A 324 16.09 2.28 15.02
N ALA A 325 17.09 1.48 15.37
CA ALA A 325 18.04 0.93 14.41
C ALA A 325 17.34 0.04 13.38
N ARG A 326 16.45 -0.85 13.82
CA ARG A 326 15.68 -1.71 12.91
C ARG A 326 14.76 -0.91 12.00
N LEU A 327 14.08 0.12 12.53
CA LEU A 327 13.22 1.00 11.74
C LEU A 327 14.01 1.83 10.71
N ARG A 328 15.23 2.23 11.03
CA ARG A 328 16.15 2.84 10.06
C ARG A 328 16.54 1.86 8.94
N GLU A 329 16.84 0.61 9.26
CA GLU A 329 17.08 -0.43 8.26
C GLU A 329 15.88 -0.63 7.34
N MET A 330 14.66 -0.68 7.90
CA MET A 330 13.42 -0.80 7.12
C MET A 330 13.20 0.42 6.20
N SER A 331 13.55 1.63 6.66
CA SER A 331 13.52 2.84 5.84
C SER A 331 14.46 2.72 4.62
N LEU A 332 15.69 2.25 4.84
CA LEU A 332 16.66 2.02 3.76
C LEU A 332 16.23 0.89 2.84
N ALA A 333 15.67 -0.20 3.38
CA ALA A 333 15.12 -1.30 2.59
C ALA A 333 13.99 -0.83 1.67
N GLY A 334 13.17 0.14 2.11
CA GLY A 334 12.13 0.73 1.30
C GLY A 334 12.68 1.38 0.03
N ILE A 335 13.71 2.22 0.13
CA ILE A 335 14.27 2.86 -1.08
C ILE A 335 15.03 1.86 -1.96
N GLU A 336 15.58 0.79 -1.38
CA GLU A 336 16.20 -0.28 -2.15
C GLU A 336 15.17 -1.07 -2.98
N ALA A 337 14.01 -1.34 -2.42
CA ALA A 337 12.93 -2.06 -3.09
C ALA A 337 12.11 -1.19 -4.04
N ALA A 338 12.25 0.14 -4.01
CA ALA A 338 11.52 1.06 -4.88
C ALA A 338 11.79 0.81 -6.36
N TRP A 339 10.77 0.95 -7.18
CA TRP A 339 10.85 0.74 -8.64
C TRP A 339 11.31 2.01 -9.37
N LEU A 340 12.48 2.47 -9.00
CA LEU A 340 13.14 3.61 -9.61
C LEU A 340 14.19 3.18 -10.63
N PRO A 341 14.39 3.95 -11.71
CA PRO A 341 15.54 3.79 -12.59
C PRO A 341 16.87 3.88 -11.82
N PRO A 342 17.94 3.22 -12.27
CA PRO A 342 19.20 3.13 -11.50
C PRO A 342 19.76 4.49 -11.06
N ALA A 343 19.70 5.51 -11.92
CA ALA A 343 20.22 6.85 -11.60
C ALA A 343 19.37 7.54 -10.52
N GLU A 344 18.04 7.47 -10.62
CA GLU A 344 17.13 8.02 -9.63
C GLU A 344 17.26 7.28 -8.29
N LYS A 345 17.38 5.96 -8.32
CA LYS A 345 17.61 5.15 -7.12
C LYS A 345 18.90 5.54 -6.41
N ALA A 346 19.99 5.74 -7.17
CA ALA A 346 21.27 6.18 -6.60
C ALA A 346 21.15 7.57 -5.95
N ALA A 347 20.46 8.50 -6.60
CA ALA A 347 20.20 9.83 -6.04
C ALA A 347 19.35 9.77 -4.76
N ALA A 348 18.30 8.94 -4.75
CA ALA A 348 17.44 8.72 -3.59
C ALA A 348 18.22 8.10 -2.42
N ARG A 349 19.03 7.07 -2.66
CA ARG A 349 19.94 6.50 -1.63
C ARG A 349 20.85 7.55 -1.01
N ALA A 350 21.49 8.35 -1.84
CA ALA A 350 22.37 9.42 -1.37
C ALA A 350 21.62 10.46 -0.54
N ARG A 351 20.37 10.78 -0.91
CA ARG A 351 19.49 11.66 -0.13
C ARG A 351 19.16 11.05 1.23
N PHE A 352 18.71 9.79 1.27
CA PHE A 352 18.38 9.08 2.51
C PHE A 352 19.60 9.06 3.44
N ALA A 353 20.77 8.68 2.93
CA ALA A 353 22.00 8.65 3.73
C ALA A 353 22.33 10.01 4.36
N ARG A 354 22.21 11.11 3.60
CA ARG A 354 22.44 12.47 4.13
C ARG A 354 21.42 12.87 5.18
N GLU A 355 20.12 12.63 4.94
CA GLU A 355 19.04 12.99 5.87
C GLU A 355 19.14 12.18 7.17
N ILE A 356 19.45 10.88 7.07
CA ILE A 356 19.65 10.00 8.24
C ILE A 356 20.88 10.48 9.05
N ALA A 357 22.00 10.77 8.38
CA ALA A 357 23.21 11.24 9.08
C ALA A 357 22.96 12.58 9.82
N ALA A 358 22.18 13.47 9.23
CA ALA A 358 21.79 14.72 9.89
C ALA A 358 20.90 14.47 11.12
N LEU A 359 19.95 13.52 11.01
CA LEU A 359 19.10 13.12 12.14
C LEU A 359 19.92 12.45 13.25
N ASP A 360 20.81 11.53 12.92
CA ASP A 360 21.66 10.83 13.90
C ASP A 360 22.58 11.82 14.66
N ALA A 361 23.01 12.90 14.01
CA ALA A 361 23.78 13.96 14.68
C ALA A 361 22.94 14.78 15.68
N GLU A 362 21.65 14.98 15.40
CA GLU A 362 20.71 15.64 16.33
C GLU A 362 20.23 14.68 17.43
N PHE A 363 20.22 13.36 17.15
CA PHE A 363 19.72 12.28 18.01
C PHE A 363 20.75 11.17 18.10
N PRO A 364 21.86 11.37 18.81
CA PRO A 364 22.84 10.31 18.94
C PRO A 364 22.15 9.07 19.54
N PRO A 365 22.35 7.89 18.92
CA PRO A 365 21.82 6.66 19.47
C PRO A 365 22.40 6.45 20.87
N GLY A 366 21.52 6.36 21.87
CA GLY A 366 21.87 6.07 23.26
C GLY A 366 22.35 4.64 23.43
#